data_4276eeac87e0e7b67c9f16f19a778804
#
_entry.id   4276eeac87e0e7b67c9f16f19a778804
#
_cell.length_a   1.000
_cell.length_b   1.000
_cell.length_c   1.000
_cell.angle_alpha   90.00
_cell.angle_beta   90.00
_cell.angle_gamma   90.00
#
_symmetry.space_group_name_H-M   'P 1'
#
loop_
_entity.id
_entity.type
_entity.pdbx_description
1 polymer ?
#
loop_
_entity_poly.entity_id
_entity_poly.type
_entity_poly.pdbx_seq_one_letter_code
_entity_poly.pdbx_strand_id
1 'polypeptide(L)'
;MSMNHSDTLELSLQLLRQPSVTPIDHTCQTIMADRLSAIGFNIENMRFEDVDNLWARRGTASPVFCFAGHTDVVPTGHLDAWESDPFLPEIRDGKLYGRGSADMKTALAAMVVASERFVKNHPNHKGSIAFLLMAWVWRFLAGKFCSR
;
A
#
# COMPACT_ATOMS: atom_id res chain seq x y z
N MET A 1 22.81 -8.78 -16.45
CA MET A 1 22.27 -9.80 -15.51
C MET A 1 21.03 -9.20 -14.87
N SER A 2 19.83 -9.75 -15.16
CA SER A 2 18.60 -9.35 -14.47
C SER A 2 18.72 -9.80 -13.01
N MET A 3 18.78 -8.85 -12.06
CA MET A 3 18.67 -9.18 -10.64
C MET A 3 17.27 -9.73 -10.41
N ASN A 4 17.20 -10.97 -9.97
CA ASN A 4 15.91 -11.61 -9.65
C ASN A 4 15.44 -11.07 -8.29
N HIS A 5 14.67 -10.00 -8.32
CA HIS A 5 14.11 -9.39 -7.13
C HIS A 5 13.05 -10.33 -6.51
N SER A 6 12.88 -10.26 -5.18
CA SER A 6 11.73 -10.92 -4.55
C SER A 6 10.42 -10.24 -4.95
N ASP A 7 9.30 -10.98 -4.95
CA ASP A 7 7.98 -10.42 -5.27
C ASP A 7 7.65 -9.16 -4.43
N THR A 8 8.07 -9.17 -3.15
CA THR A 8 7.88 -8.02 -2.25
C THR A 8 8.70 -6.81 -2.70
N LEU A 9 9.95 -7.01 -3.10
CA LEU A 9 10.79 -5.92 -3.57
C LEU A 9 10.27 -5.36 -4.89
N GLU A 10 9.84 -6.23 -5.80
CA GLU A 10 9.27 -5.83 -7.09
C GLU A 10 8.03 -4.96 -6.91
N LEU A 11 7.09 -5.40 -6.05
CA LEU A 11 5.91 -4.60 -5.74
C LEU A 11 6.28 -3.30 -5.02
N SER A 12 7.25 -3.32 -4.11
CA SER A 12 7.75 -2.11 -3.44
C SER A 12 8.25 -1.08 -4.45
N LEU A 13 9.05 -1.51 -5.42
CA LEU A 13 9.57 -0.64 -6.48
C LEU A 13 8.44 -0.04 -7.33
N GLN A 14 7.40 -0.82 -7.65
CA GLN A 14 6.24 -0.33 -8.40
C GLN A 14 5.49 0.76 -7.61
N LEU A 15 5.23 0.54 -6.32
CA LEU A 15 4.54 1.50 -5.46
C LEU A 15 5.38 2.77 -5.24
N LEU A 16 6.69 2.65 -5.06
CA LEU A 16 7.58 3.79 -4.82
C LEU A 16 7.71 4.72 -6.04
N ARG A 17 7.54 4.19 -7.24
CA ARG A 17 7.52 5.00 -8.48
C ARG A 17 6.27 5.87 -8.62
N GLN A 18 5.26 5.66 -7.77
CA GLN A 18 4.05 6.49 -7.78
C GLN A 18 4.27 7.72 -6.90
N PRO A 19 4.23 8.94 -7.45
CA PRO A 19 4.41 10.17 -6.67
C PRO A 19 3.11 10.54 -5.93
N SER A 20 2.64 9.62 -5.10
CA SER A 20 1.39 9.71 -4.34
C SER A 20 1.49 10.67 -3.16
N VAL A 21 1.83 11.93 -3.45
CA VAL A 21 1.89 12.99 -2.41
C VAL A 21 0.47 13.33 -1.97
N THR A 22 0.25 13.28 -0.67
CA THR A 22 -1.04 13.57 -0.02
C THR A 22 -1.74 14.81 -0.60
N PRO A 23 -3.02 14.74 -0.99
CA PRO A 23 -3.99 13.64 -0.77
C PRO A 23 -4.11 12.67 -1.97
N ILE A 24 -3.20 12.71 -2.91
CA ILE A 24 -3.29 12.01 -4.19
C ILE A 24 -2.69 10.60 -4.08
N ASP A 25 -3.48 9.57 -4.40
CA ASP A 25 -3.02 8.17 -4.43
C ASP A 25 -2.18 7.84 -5.68
N HIS A 26 -2.41 8.56 -6.79
CA HIS A 26 -1.99 8.12 -8.11
C HIS A 26 -2.55 6.74 -8.45
N THR A 27 -1.69 5.74 -8.63
CA THR A 27 -2.11 4.38 -8.98
C THR A 27 -1.74 3.33 -7.94
N CYS A 28 -1.31 3.74 -6.73
CA CYS A 28 -0.92 2.79 -5.69
C CYS A 28 -2.04 1.82 -5.34
N GLN A 29 -3.25 2.34 -5.08
CA GLN A 29 -4.40 1.51 -4.73
C GLN A 29 -4.82 0.61 -5.89
N THR A 30 -4.76 1.10 -7.14
CA THR A 30 -5.05 0.30 -8.34
C THR A 30 -4.09 -0.88 -8.47
N ILE A 31 -2.77 -0.64 -8.34
CA ILE A 31 -1.76 -1.70 -8.39
C ILE A 31 -2.03 -2.78 -7.34
N MET A 32 -2.38 -2.39 -6.12
CA MET A 32 -2.68 -3.32 -5.05
C MET A 32 -4.03 -4.03 -5.27
N ALA A 33 -5.05 -3.31 -5.75
CA ALA A 33 -6.36 -3.86 -6.05
C ALA A 33 -6.30 -4.96 -7.12
N ASP A 34 -5.54 -4.74 -8.18
CA ASP A 34 -5.36 -5.72 -9.26
C ASP A 34 -4.76 -7.03 -8.72
N ARG A 35 -3.74 -6.94 -7.88
CA ARG A 35 -3.11 -8.11 -7.26
C ARG A 35 -4.04 -8.82 -6.28
N LEU A 36 -4.76 -8.08 -5.44
CA LEU A 36 -5.72 -8.65 -4.48
C LEU A 36 -6.90 -9.27 -5.20
N SER A 37 -7.43 -8.64 -6.24
CA SER A 37 -8.50 -9.18 -7.07
C SER A 37 -8.10 -10.51 -7.72
N ALA A 38 -6.87 -10.61 -8.22
CA ALA A 38 -6.35 -11.84 -8.84
C ALA A 38 -6.34 -13.05 -7.90
N ILE A 39 -6.31 -12.83 -6.59
CA ILE A 39 -6.40 -13.89 -5.57
C ILE A 39 -7.77 -13.94 -4.88
N GLY A 40 -8.81 -13.35 -5.48
CA GLY A 40 -10.22 -13.49 -5.09
C GLY A 40 -10.69 -12.56 -3.98
N PHE A 41 -10.07 -11.41 -3.81
CA PHE A 41 -10.65 -10.33 -3.01
C PHE A 41 -11.70 -9.57 -3.79
N ASN A 42 -12.81 -9.23 -3.13
CA ASN A 42 -13.76 -8.25 -3.62
C ASN A 42 -13.22 -6.86 -3.32
N ILE A 43 -13.20 -6.01 -4.33
CA ILE A 43 -12.64 -4.66 -4.25
C ILE A 43 -13.79 -3.65 -4.21
N GLU A 44 -13.73 -2.74 -3.25
CA GLU A 44 -14.67 -1.64 -3.10
C GLU A 44 -13.88 -0.33 -2.98
N ASN A 45 -14.06 0.54 -3.98
CA ASN A 45 -13.49 1.88 -3.94
C ASN A 45 -14.37 2.77 -3.09
N MET A 46 -13.80 3.37 -2.05
CA MET A 46 -14.50 4.23 -1.11
C MET A 46 -13.94 5.64 -1.23
N ARG A 47 -14.64 6.50 -1.95
CA ARG A 47 -14.28 7.92 -2.01
C ARG A 47 -14.91 8.67 -0.85
N PHE A 48 -14.10 9.42 -0.13
CA PHE A 48 -14.55 10.32 0.92
C PHE A 48 -14.04 11.73 0.62
N GLU A 49 -14.95 12.65 0.27
CA GLU A 49 -14.63 13.98 -0.25
C GLU A 49 -13.70 13.90 -1.49
N ASP A 50 -12.46 14.37 -1.36
CA ASP A 50 -11.42 14.39 -2.39
C ASP A 50 -10.39 13.26 -2.24
N VAL A 51 -10.59 12.35 -1.27
CA VAL A 51 -9.67 11.26 -0.96
C VAL A 51 -10.22 9.93 -1.43
N ASP A 52 -9.43 9.21 -2.20
CA ASP A 52 -9.73 7.85 -2.62
C ASP A 52 -9.20 6.86 -1.58
N ASN A 53 -10.07 5.96 -1.13
CA ASN A 53 -9.75 4.87 -0.24
C ASN A 53 -10.22 3.56 -0.87
N LEU A 54 -9.68 2.45 -0.39
CA LEU A 54 -9.99 1.13 -0.92
C LEU A 54 -10.24 0.15 0.23
N TRP A 55 -11.35 -0.55 0.13
CA TRP A 55 -11.63 -1.73 0.91
C TRP A 55 -11.52 -2.96 0.02
N ALA A 56 -10.74 -3.93 0.45
CA ALA A 56 -10.66 -5.21 -0.22
C ALA A 56 -10.90 -6.33 0.79
N ARG A 57 -11.75 -7.30 0.47
CA ARG A 57 -12.06 -8.42 1.37
C ARG A 57 -12.18 -9.74 0.64
N ARG A 58 -11.54 -10.76 1.20
CA ARG A 58 -11.69 -12.16 0.82
C ARG A 58 -12.35 -12.93 1.96
N GLY A 59 -13.42 -13.67 1.65
CA GLY A 59 -14.24 -14.39 2.60
C GLY A 59 -15.34 -13.55 3.23
N THR A 60 -16.34 -14.23 3.79
CA THR A 60 -17.54 -13.62 4.41
C THR A 60 -17.67 -13.95 5.88
N ALA A 61 -16.91 -14.93 6.37
CA ALA A 61 -16.99 -15.44 7.73
C ALA A 61 -16.14 -14.60 8.71
N SER A 62 -16.47 -14.73 10.00
CA SER A 62 -15.65 -14.25 11.11
C SER A 62 -14.63 -15.33 11.55
N PRO A 63 -13.51 -14.93 12.17
CA PRO A 63 -13.06 -13.57 12.38
C PRO A 63 -12.54 -12.90 11.11
N VAL A 64 -12.47 -11.56 11.10
CA VAL A 64 -11.85 -10.78 10.03
C VAL A 64 -10.47 -10.31 10.49
N PHE A 65 -9.44 -10.73 9.77
CA PHE A 65 -8.10 -10.16 9.93
C PHE A 65 -7.93 -9.04 8.92
N CYS A 66 -7.69 -7.82 9.40
CA CYS A 66 -7.61 -6.63 8.54
C CYS A 66 -6.22 -6.01 8.59
N PHE A 67 -5.58 -5.90 7.43
CA PHE A 67 -4.44 -5.01 7.23
C PHE A 67 -4.95 -3.59 6.98
N ALA A 68 -4.40 -2.61 7.70
CA ALA A 68 -4.71 -1.20 7.49
C ALA A 68 -3.42 -0.42 7.20
N GLY A 69 -3.48 0.50 6.25
CA GLY A 69 -2.34 1.34 5.91
C GLY A 69 -2.70 2.43 4.91
N HIS A 70 -1.70 3.25 4.60
CA HIS A 70 -1.87 4.37 3.68
C HIS A 70 -0.91 4.27 2.50
N THR A 71 -1.36 4.73 1.33
CA THR A 71 -0.63 4.70 0.08
C THR A 71 0.03 6.03 -0.24
N ASP A 72 -0.48 7.11 0.34
CA ASP A 72 0.06 8.44 0.17
C ASP A 72 1.35 8.64 0.99
N VAL A 73 2.08 9.67 0.60
CA VAL A 73 3.33 10.08 1.24
C VAL A 73 3.34 11.58 1.48
N VAL A 74 4.05 12.01 2.52
CA VAL A 74 4.29 13.44 2.75
C VAL A 74 5.16 14.03 1.65
N PRO A 75 5.07 15.35 1.40
CA PRO A 75 5.95 16.05 0.45
C PRO A 75 7.41 15.73 0.65
N THR A 76 8.18 15.72 -0.43
CA THR A 76 9.61 15.38 -0.42
C THR A 76 10.47 16.39 0.34
N GLY A 77 9.99 17.62 0.50
CA GLY A 77 10.82 18.76 0.88
C GLY A 77 11.68 19.25 -0.28
N HIS A 78 12.81 19.87 0.02
CA HIS A 78 13.75 20.35 -0.99
C HIS A 78 14.43 19.17 -1.71
N LEU A 79 14.37 19.14 -3.04
CA LEU A 79 14.90 18.03 -3.83
C LEU A 79 16.42 17.94 -3.78
N ASP A 80 17.11 19.05 -3.60
CA ASP A 80 18.58 19.13 -3.42
C ASP A 80 19.07 18.50 -2.11
N ALA A 81 18.18 18.22 -1.16
CA ALA A 81 18.50 17.44 0.04
C ALA A 81 18.45 15.92 -0.22
N TRP A 82 18.07 15.48 -1.41
CA TRP A 82 18.02 14.08 -1.79
C TRP A 82 19.25 13.71 -2.64
N GLU A 83 19.86 12.55 -2.36
CA GLU A 83 20.97 12.00 -3.17
C GLU A 83 20.50 11.41 -4.51
N SER A 84 19.20 11.10 -4.62
CA SER A 84 18.56 10.59 -5.84
C SER A 84 17.10 11.06 -5.87
N ASP A 85 16.44 10.97 -7.03
CA ASP A 85 15.03 11.31 -7.16
C ASP A 85 14.17 10.49 -6.18
N PRO A 86 13.37 11.14 -5.30
CA PRO A 86 12.57 10.45 -4.29
C PRO A 86 11.55 9.47 -4.86
N PHE A 87 11.13 9.61 -6.12
CA PHE A 87 10.18 8.72 -6.80
C PHE A 87 10.83 7.82 -7.86
N LEU A 88 12.16 7.83 -7.95
CA LEU A 88 12.94 6.88 -8.72
C LEU A 88 13.71 5.97 -7.75
N PRO A 89 13.08 4.92 -7.19
CA PRO A 89 13.66 4.14 -6.12
C PRO A 89 14.94 3.44 -6.55
N GLU A 90 15.95 3.48 -5.69
CA GLU A 90 17.26 2.89 -5.90
C GLU A 90 17.62 1.90 -4.79
N ILE A 91 18.38 0.87 -5.16
CA ILE A 91 18.97 -0.07 -4.21
C ILE A 91 20.46 0.23 -4.13
N ARG A 92 20.91 0.68 -2.96
CA ARG A 92 22.32 0.98 -2.68
C ARG A 92 22.73 0.22 -1.41
N ASP A 93 23.81 -0.52 -1.48
CA ASP A 93 24.37 -1.31 -0.35
C ASP A 93 23.31 -2.19 0.35
N GLY A 94 22.43 -2.82 -0.42
CA GLY A 94 21.38 -3.68 0.08
C GLY A 94 20.21 -2.96 0.75
N LYS A 95 20.14 -1.62 0.66
CA LYS A 95 19.06 -0.79 1.21
C LYS A 95 18.26 -0.14 0.09
N LEU A 96 16.95 -0.08 0.27
CA LEU A 96 16.02 0.54 -0.67
C LEU A 96 15.79 2.01 -0.27
N TYR A 97 16.11 2.91 -1.19
CA TYR A 97 15.92 4.36 -1.04
C TYR A 97 14.78 4.84 -1.90
N GLY A 98 13.98 5.78 -1.39
CA GLY A 98 12.85 6.42 -2.06
C GLY A 98 11.82 6.95 -1.07
N ARG A 99 11.01 7.95 -1.48
CA ARG A 99 9.95 8.49 -0.63
C ARG A 99 8.87 7.44 -0.40
N GLY A 100 8.58 7.15 0.89
CA GLY A 100 7.61 6.14 1.29
C GLY A 100 8.19 4.73 1.43
N SER A 101 9.51 4.52 1.27
CA SER A 101 10.11 3.21 1.47
C SER A 101 9.97 2.71 2.90
N ALA A 102 10.14 3.57 3.90
CA ALA A 102 9.96 3.23 5.30
C ALA A 102 8.50 3.38 5.77
N ASP A 103 7.79 4.40 5.28
CA ASP A 103 6.43 4.76 5.70
C ASP A 103 5.57 5.08 4.47
N MET A 104 4.77 4.09 3.99
CA MET A 104 4.77 2.70 4.44
C MET A 104 4.61 1.72 3.24
N LYS A 105 4.98 2.15 2.03
CA LYS A 105 4.74 1.42 0.77
C LYS A 105 5.38 0.02 0.76
N THR A 106 6.56 -0.15 1.37
CA THR A 106 7.19 -1.48 1.45
C THR A 106 6.45 -2.41 2.41
N ALA A 107 5.89 -1.88 3.49
CA ALA A 107 5.03 -2.65 4.38
C ALA A 107 3.75 -3.10 3.66
N LEU A 108 3.12 -2.21 2.87
CA LEU A 108 1.96 -2.57 2.05
C LEU A 108 2.29 -3.66 1.04
N ALA A 109 3.43 -3.55 0.36
CA ALA A 109 3.90 -4.59 -0.56
C ALA A 109 4.08 -5.94 0.15
N ALA A 110 4.67 -5.93 1.34
CA ALA A 110 4.84 -7.15 2.14
C ALA A 110 3.50 -7.77 2.55
N MET A 111 2.51 -6.96 2.95
CA MET A 111 1.17 -7.42 3.31
C MET A 111 0.45 -8.08 2.13
N VAL A 112 0.52 -7.49 0.93
CA VAL A 112 -0.07 -8.07 -0.30
C VAL A 112 0.59 -9.40 -0.64
N VAL A 113 1.92 -9.44 -0.73
CA VAL A 113 2.65 -10.66 -1.09
C VAL A 113 2.47 -11.77 -0.05
N ALA A 114 2.41 -11.41 1.24
CA ALA A 114 2.11 -12.37 2.30
C ALA A 114 0.70 -12.97 2.13
N SER A 115 -0.29 -12.14 1.77
CA SER A 115 -1.65 -12.59 1.50
C SER A 115 -1.73 -13.50 0.27
N GLU A 116 -1.01 -13.18 -0.81
CA GLU A 116 -0.91 -14.03 -2.01
C GLU A 116 -0.37 -15.42 -1.67
N ARG A 117 0.72 -15.46 -0.91
CA ARG A 117 1.34 -16.73 -0.46
C ARG A 117 0.42 -17.49 0.48
N PHE A 118 -0.23 -16.80 1.40
CA PHE A 118 -1.18 -17.43 2.32
C PHE A 118 -2.37 -18.04 1.59
N VAL A 119 -3.02 -17.30 0.72
CA VAL A 119 -4.17 -17.77 -0.05
C VAL A 119 -3.80 -18.95 -0.96
N LYS A 120 -2.62 -18.89 -1.59
CA LYS A 120 -2.11 -20.00 -2.40
C LYS A 120 -1.92 -21.28 -1.59
N ASN A 121 -1.38 -21.16 -0.38
CA ASN A 121 -1.09 -22.32 0.49
C ASN A 121 -2.31 -22.78 1.29
N HIS A 122 -3.27 -21.89 1.53
CA HIS A 122 -4.46 -22.12 2.34
C HIS A 122 -5.74 -21.63 1.62
N PRO A 123 -6.09 -22.19 0.44
CA PRO A 123 -7.21 -21.69 -0.37
C PRO A 123 -8.57 -21.76 0.36
N ASN A 124 -8.71 -22.71 1.28
CA ASN A 124 -9.92 -22.95 2.06
C ASN A 124 -9.80 -22.47 3.52
N HIS A 125 -9.02 -21.41 3.76
CA HIS A 125 -8.85 -20.85 5.10
C HIS A 125 -10.20 -20.42 5.70
N LYS A 126 -10.33 -20.54 7.03
CA LYS A 126 -11.50 -20.05 7.77
C LYS A 126 -11.35 -18.56 8.08
N GLY A 127 -12.49 -17.89 8.27
CA GLY A 127 -12.51 -16.43 8.49
C GLY A 127 -12.32 -15.64 7.21
N SER A 128 -11.99 -14.36 7.37
CA SER A 128 -11.79 -13.43 6.25
C SER A 128 -10.48 -12.68 6.40
N ILE A 129 -9.91 -12.29 5.27
CA ILE A 129 -8.78 -11.35 5.20
C ILE A 129 -9.29 -10.07 4.54
N ALA A 130 -8.93 -8.92 5.08
CA ALA A 130 -9.31 -7.63 4.55
C ALA A 130 -8.12 -6.68 4.47
N PHE A 131 -8.24 -5.68 3.60
CA PHE A 131 -7.37 -4.52 3.51
C PHE A 131 -8.21 -3.27 3.58
N LEU A 132 -7.76 -2.31 4.38
CA LEU A 132 -8.24 -0.93 4.39
C LEU A 132 -7.07 -0.03 3.99
N LEU A 133 -7.12 0.47 2.75
CA LEU A 133 -6.08 1.33 2.20
C LEU A 133 -6.61 2.75 2.09
N MET A 134 -5.86 3.70 2.63
CA MET A 134 -6.24 5.10 2.70
C MET A 134 -5.19 5.95 1.97
N ALA A 135 -5.65 7.03 1.30
CA ALA A 135 -4.73 8.00 0.72
C ALA A 135 -4.46 9.21 1.64
N TRP A 136 -5.16 9.29 2.79
CA TRP A 136 -4.95 10.34 3.78
C TRP A 136 -5.44 9.96 5.18
N VAL A 137 -4.54 9.45 6.02
CA VAL A 137 -4.85 9.01 7.39
C VAL A 137 -5.18 10.18 8.33
N TRP A 138 -4.48 11.30 8.17
CA TRP A 138 -4.55 12.40 9.14
C TRP A 138 -5.88 13.14 9.18
N ARG A 139 -6.60 13.24 8.05
CA ARG A 139 -7.91 13.94 8.03
C ARG A 139 -8.99 13.15 8.75
N PHE A 140 -8.94 11.83 8.70
CA PHE A 140 -9.89 10.96 9.39
C PHE A 140 -9.71 11.04 10.92
N LEU A 141 -8.48 11.21 11.39
CA LEU A 141 -8.17 11.38 12.82
C LEU A 141 -8.38 12.81 13.30
N ALA A 142 -8.02 13.83 12.53
CA ALA A 142 -8.16 15.24 12.89
C ALA A 142 -9.62 15.70 13.02
N GLY A 143 -10.52 15.21 12.16
CA GLY A 143 -11.95 15.58 12.20
C GLY A 143 -12.71 15.09 13.42
N LYS A 144 -12.19 14.09 14.16
CA LYS A 144 -12.81 13.56 15.39
C LYS A 144 -12.15 14.04 16.68
N PHE A 145 -10.93 14.57 16.63
CA PHE A 145 -10.19 15.01 17.82
C PHE A 145 -10.20 16.52 18.05
N CYS A 146 -10.59 17.33 17.06
CA CYS A 146 -10.61 18.80 17.18
C CYS A 146 -12.00 19.39 17.55
N SER A 147 -12.98 18.55 17.86
CA SER A 147 -14.34 18.98 18.25
C SER A 147 -14.71 18.57 19.68
N ARG A 148 -13.73 18.57 20.60
CA ARG A 148 -14.02 18.52 22.05
C ARG A 148 -13.17 19.54 22.79
#